data_ea93ca05a6fef0ce71d5350fde111a8d
#
_entry.id   ea93ca05a6fef0ce71d5350fde111a8d
#
_cell.length_a   1.000
_cell.length_b   1.000
_cell.length_c   1.000
_cell.angle_alpha   90.00
_cell.angle_beta   90.00
_cell.angle_gamma   90.00
#
_symmetry.space_group_name_H-M   'P 1'
#
loop_
_entity.id
_entity.type
_entity.pdbx_description
1 polymer ?
#
loop_
_entity_poly.entity_id
_entity_poly.type
_entity_poly.pdbx_seq_one_letter_code
_entity_poly.pdbx_strand_id
1 'polypeptide(L)'
;LLIIISAFLILGSIFLLVYKYYGLYENQKQEEKSIEIFFQEIPQVEQEINEEQVEEESKQEDVINYIAVLEIPKINLKRGLVDKTSKYNDVDINIYTLKESVFPNEQANSHVILASHSGSGYHSYFRKLNNLEMKDKVYLYYENIKYIYEITDRYEVEKTGTVSLRQ
;
A
#
# COMPACT_ATOMS: atom_id res chain seq x y z
N LEU A 1 -10.11 -48.09 -0.42
CA LEU A 1 -9.37 -47.31 0.60
C LEU A 1 -8.55 -46.16 -0.06
N LEU A 2 -7.65 -46.48 -1.02
CA LEU A 2 -6.78 -45.48 -1.70
C LEU A 2 -7.56 -44.37 -2.40
N ILE A 3 -8.67 -44.65 -3.06
CA ILE A 3 -9.52 -43.70 -3.74
C ILE A 3 -10.15 -42.70 -2.73
N ILE A 4 -10.56 -43.17 -1.57
CA ILE A 4 -11.14 -42.34 -0.52
C ILE A 4 -10.06 -41.40 0.08
N ILE A 5 -8.87 -41.89 0.28
CA ILE A 5 -7.73 -41.10 0.78
C ILE A 5 -7.35 -40.01 -0.23
N SER A 6 -7.27 -40.36 -1.52
CA SER A 6 -6.95 -39.36 -2.56
C SER A 6 -8.03 -38.29 -2.68
N ALA A 7 -9.31 -38.64 -2.56
CA ALA A 7 -10.41 -37.67 -2.56
C ALA A 7 -10.31 -36.71 -1.36
N PHE A 8 -9.97 -37.20 -0.16
CA PHE A 8 -9.75 -36.37 1.02
C PHE A 8 -8.58 -35.40 0.85
N LEU A 9 -7.48 -35.85 0.25
CA LEU A 9 -6.32 -34.99 -0.01
C LEU A 9 -6.65 -33.88 -1.03
N ILE A 10 -7.42 -34.20 -2.07
CA ILE A 10 -7.86 -33.20 -3.05
C ILE A 10 -8.79 -32.17 -2.41
N LEU A 11 -9.78 -32.60 -1.64
CA LEU A 11 -10.69 -31.68 -0.94
C LEU A 11 -9.94 -30.80 0.07
N GLY A 12 -8.97 -31.38 0.81
CA GLY A 12 -8.12 -30.62 1.75
C GLY A 12 -7.28 -29.55 1.03
N SER A 13 -6.70 -29.87 -0.13
CA SER A 13 -5.92 -28.91 -0.91
C SER A 13 -6.79 -27.77 -1.46
N ILE A 14 -7.98 -28.09 -1.96
CA ILE A 14 -8.95 -27.07 -2.42
C ILE A 14 -9.36 -26.16 -1.27
N PHE A 15 -9.65 -26.72 -0.09
CA PHE A 15 -10.01 -25.94 1.10
C PHE A 15 -8.90 -24.97 1.50
N LEU A 16 -7.64 -25.40 1.51
CA LEU A 16 -6.49 -24.54 1.82
C LEU A 16 -6.33 -23.42 0.80
N LEU A 17 -6.55 -23.68 -0.50
CA LEU A 17 -6.51 -22.66 -1.54
C LEU A 17 -7.64 -21.62 -1.36
N VAL A 18 -8.86 -22.07 -1.08
CA VAL A 18 -10.01 -21.19 -0.84
C VAL A 18 -9.77 -20.35 0.41
N TYR A 19 -9.29 -20.96 1.50
CA TYR A 19 -8.98 -20.25 2.74
C TYR A 19 -7.92 -19.15 2.53
N LYS A 20 -6.85 -19.49 1.82
CA LYS A 20 -5.81 -18.52 1.45
C LYS A 20 -6.37 -17.38 0.59
N TYR A 21 -7.17 -17.71 -0.42
CA TYR A 21 -7.78 -16.70 -1.30
C TYR A 21 -8.73 -15.78 -0.54
N TYR A 22 -9.52 -16.32 0.38
CA TYR A 22 -10.43 -15.54 1.22
C TYR A 22 -9.67 -14.54 2.11
N GLY A 23 -8.59 -14.96 2.77
CA GLY A 23 -7.77 -14.06 3.57
C GLY A 23 -7.13 -12.92 2.75
N LEU A 24 -6.71 -13.21 1.51
CA LEU A 24 -6.20 -12.18 0.60
C LEU A 24 -7.27 -11.17 0.19
N TYR A 25 -8.48 -11.63 -0.07
CA TYR A 25 -9.62 -10.78 -0.43
C TYR A 25 -10.02 -9.86 0.73
N GLU A 26 -10.08 -10.38 1.95
CA GLU A 26 -10.40 -9.60 3.16
C GLU A 26 -9.37 -8.49 3.40
N ASN A 27 -8.07 -8.81 3.32
CA ASN A 27 -7.00 -7.83 3.47
C ASN A 27 -7.07 -6.72 2.41
N GLN A 28 -7.39 -7.06 1.17
CA GLN A 28 -7.53 -6.07 0.09
C GLN A 28 -8.72 -5.14 0.36
N LYS A 29 -9.84 -5.69 0.81
CA LYS A 29 -11.03 -4.90 1.14
C LYS A 29 -10.80 -3.95 2.31
N GLN A 30 -10.09 -4.40 3.35
CA GLN A 30 -9.71 -3.54 4.48
C GLN A 30 -8.80 -2.40 4.05
N GLU A 31 -7.87 -2.66 3.14
CA GLU A 31 -6.99 -1.63 2.60
C GLU A 31 -7.76 -0.59 1.79
N GLU A 32 -8.63 -1.04 0.88
CA GLU A 32 -9.49 -0.14 0.10
C GLU A 32 -10.32 0.76 1.01
N LYS A 33 -10.93 0.19 2.06
CA LYS A 33 -11.69 0.94 3.08
C LYS A 33 -10.81 1.96 3.82
N SER A 34 -9.61 1.57 4.25
CA SER A 34 -8.69 2.48 4.95
C SER A 34 -8.20 3.63 4.05
N ILE A 35 -7.98 3.37 2.76
CA ILE A 35 -7.66 4.40 1.77
C ILE A 35 -8.87 5.32 1.53
N GLU A 36 -10.08 4.76 1.50
CA GLU A 36 -11.31 5.55 1.36
C GLU A 36 -11.50 6.49 2.55
N ILE A 37 -11.31 6.01 3.78
CA ILE A 37 -11.35 6.82 5.01
C ILE A 37 -10.32 7.95 4.92
N PHE A 38 -9.08 7.67 4.51
CA PHE A 38 -8.05 8.68 4.31
C PHE A 38 -8.53 9.83 3.39
N PHE A 39 -9.23 9.50 2.30
CA PHE A 39 -9.75 10.52 1.39
C PHE A 39 -11.03 11.21 1.89
N GLN A 40 -11.81 10.59 2.78
CA GLN A 40 -13.00 11.19 3.40
C GLN A 40 -12.62 12.20 4.50
N GLU A 41 -11.53 11.96 5.23
CA GLU A 41 -11.00 12.89 6.23
C GLU A 41 -10.39 14.16 5.62
N ILE A 42 -10.20 14.19 4.28
CA ILE A 42 -9.83 15.41 3.56
C ILE A 42 -11.07 16.31 3.48
N PRO A 43 -11.11 17.50 4.11
CA PRO A 43 -12.25 18.38 4.00
C PRO A 43 -12.49 18.73 2.52
N GLN A 44 -13.56 18.20 1.95
CA GLN A 44 -14.09 18.72 0.68
C GLN A 44 -14.64 20.11 0.99
N VAL A 45 -13.96 21.15 0.54
CA VAL A 45 -14.54 22.48 0.47
C VAL A 45 -15.71 22.41 -0.51
N GLU A 46 -16.93 22.62 0.04
CA GLU A 46 -18.24 22.61 -0.59
C GLU A 46 -18.92 21.25 -0.82
N GLN A 47 -19.65 20.79 0.19
CA GLN A 47 -21.10 20.55 0.07
C GLN A 47 -21.70 20.24 1.45
N GLU A 48 -22.88 20.83 1.70
CA GLU A 48 -23.65 20.90 2.93
C GLU A 48 -23.89 19.55 3.62
N ILE A 49 -23.75 19.59 4.94
CA ILE A 49 -23.95 18.52 5.90
C ILE A 49 -25.45 18.13 5.94
N ASN A 50 -25.75 16.87 5.70
CA ASN A 50 -26.91 16.23 6.28
C ASN A 50 -26.41 15.16 7.25
N GLU A 51 -26.51 15.50 8.54
CA GLU A 51 -26.32 14.58 9.64
C GLU A 51 -27.47 13.56 9.63
N GLU A 52 -27.19 12.33 9.25
CA GLU A 52 -27.96 11.17 9.71
C GLU A 52 -26.99 10.20 10.37
N GLN A 53 -27.12 10.14 11.69
CA GLN A 53 -26.43 9.21 12.58
C GLN A 53 -26.81 7.78 12.19
N VAL A 54 -25.83 6.99 11.80
CA VAL A 54 -25.94 5.54 11.82
C VAL A 54 -24.96 5.03 12.87
N GLU A 55 -25.48 4.78 14.08
CA GLU A 55 -24.84 3.91 15.04
C GLU A 55 -24.88 2.48 14.50
N GLU A 56 -23.82 2.04 13.84
CA GLU A 56 -23.53 0.62 13.67
C GLU A 56 -22.45 0.22 14.67
N GLU A 57 -22.78 -0.74 15.52
CA GLU A 57 -21.87 -1.42 16.44
C GLU A 57 -20.62 -1.88 15.68
N SER A 58 -19.52 -1.17 15.85
CA SER A 58 -18.24 -1.54 15.26
C SER A 58 -17.65 -2.73 16.01
N LYS A 59 -17.65 -3.91 15.38
CA LYS A 59 -16.49 -4.78 15.52
C LYS A 59 -15.26 -3.90 15.22
N GLN A 60 -14.36 -3.73 16.18
CA GLN A 60 -13.07 -3.07 15.97
C GLN A 60 -12.29 -3.86 14.90
N GLU A 61 -12.58 -3.59 13.65
CA GLU A 61 -11.67 -3.93 12.56
C GLU A 61 -10.45 -3.04 12.76
N ASP A 62 -9.24 -3.62 12.76
CA ASP A 62 -7.98 -2.90 12.84
C ASP A 62 -7.83 -1.98 11.62
N VAL A 63 -8.44 -0.81 11.67
CA VAL A 63 -8.31 0.21 10.63
C VAL A 63 -6.88 0.74 10.66
N ILE A 64 -6.16 0.55 9.56
CA ILE A 64 -4.80 1.08 9.42
C ILE A 64 -4.90 2.58 9.18
N ASN A 65 -4.34 3.37 10.10
CA ASN A 65 -4.27 4.83 9.95
C ASN A 65 -3.14 5.20 8.96
N TYR A 66 -3.53 5.63 7.78
CA TYR A 66 -2.61 6.09 6.74
C TYR A 66 -2.36 7.60 6.87
N ILE A 67 -1.09 8.01 6.83
CA ILE A 67 -0.69 9.41 6.81
C ILE A 67 -0.56 9.97 5.37
N ALA A 68 -0.36 9.09 4.40
CA ALA A 68 -0.23 9.45 3.00
C ALA A 68 -0.74 8.31 2.10
N VAL A 69 -1.01 8.59 0.82
CA VAL A 69 -1.30 7.57 -0.18
C VAL A 69 -0.37 7.75 -1.38
N LEU A 70 0.32 6.67 -1.74
CA LEU A 70 1.12 6.57 -2.96
C LEU A 70 0.27 5.98 -4.08
N GLU A 71 0.26 6.64 -5.24
CA GLU A 71 -0.40 6.14 -6.44
C GLU A 71 0.54 6.20 -7.65
N ILE A 72 0.70 5.08 -8.34
CA ILE A 72 1.48 4.96 -9.58
C ILE A 72 0.58 4.28 -10.63
N PRO A 73 -0.19 5.06 -11.43
CA PRO A 73 -1.22 4.53 -12.31
C PRO A 73 -0.68 3.55 -13.37
N LYS A 74 0.50 3.82 -13.93
CA LYS A 74 1.13 2.97 -14.96
C LYS A 74 1.25 1.50 -14.55
N ILE A 75 1.39 1.22 -13.27
CA ILE A 75 1.56 -0.12 -12.73
C ILE A 75 0.38 -0.59 -11.88
N ASN A 76 -0.71 0.20 -11.86
CA ASN A 76 -1.89 -0.05 -11.01
C ASN A 76 -1.53 -0.18 -9.52
N LEU A 77 -0.64 0.65 -9.02
CA LEU A 77 -0.31 0.72 -7.61
C LEU A 77 -1.05 1.89 -6.97
N LYS A 78 -1.85 1.61 -5.95
CA LYS A 78 -2.40 2.60 -5.02
C LYS A 78 -2.31 2.01 -3.62
N ARG A 79 -1.54 2.65 -2.73
CA ARG A 79 -1.22 2.10 -1.42
C ARG A 79 -1.10 3.18 -0.36
N GLY A 80 -1.71 2.94 0.81
CA GLY A 80 -1.55 3.79 1.98
C GLY A 80 -0.15 3.66 2.58
N LEU A 81 0.42 4.78 3.01
CA LEU A 81 1.66 4.85 3.76
C LEU A 81 1.34 5.20 5.20
N VAL A 82 1.96 4.50 6.13
CA VAL A 82 1.80 4.71 7.57
C VAL A 82 2.94 5.55 8.13
N ASP A 83 2.76 6.07 9.33
CA ASP A 83 3.83 6.75 10.06
C ASP A 83 5.07 5.85 10.21
N LYS A 84 6.25 6.45 10.18
CA LYS A 84 7.55 5.74 10.28
C LYS A 84 7.70 4.93 11.56
N THR A 85 6.98 5.28 12.62
CA THR A 85 6.99 4.61 13.93
C THR A 85 5.90 3.57 14.07
N SER A 86 4.99 3.46 13.09
CA SER A 86 3.91 2.48 13.10
C SER A 86 4.43 1.05 13.04
N LYS A 87 3.80 0.14 13.76
CA LYS A 87 4.04 -1.31 13.64
C LYS A 87 3.76 -1.86 12.24
N TYR A 88 2.95 -1.15 11.44
CA TYR A 88 2.64 -1.49 10.06
C TYR A 88 3.64 -0.91 9.04
N ASN A 89 4.62 -0.11 9.50
CA ASN A 89 5.71 0.35 8.65
C ASN A 89 6.79 -0.74 8.55
N ASP A 90 6.45 -1.82 7.87
CA ASP A 90 7.26 -3.01 7.70
C ASP A 90 7.18 -3.48 6.25
N VAL A 91 8.33 -3.80 5.65
CA VAL A 91 8.44 -4.23 4.25
C VAL A 91 7.71 -5.55 3.96
N ASP A 92 7.53 -6.40 4.97
CA ASP A 92 6.81 -7.66 4.85
C ASP A 92 5.29 -7.50 4.90
N ILE A 93 4.81 -6.32 5.29
CA ILE A 93 3.38 -6.03 5.44
C ILE A 93 2.95 -4.93 4.46
N ASN A 94 3.75 -3.87 4.31
CA ASN A 94 3.39 -2.66 3.58
C ASN A 94 4.56 -2.12 2.75
N ILE A 95 4.38 -0.96 2.13
CA ILE A 95 5.48 -0.15 1.62
C ILE A 95 6.15 0.50 2.84
N TYR A 96 7.41 0.18 3.06
CA TYR A 96 8.21 0.71 4.16
C TYR A 96 8.69 2.12 3.83
N THR A 97 8.39 3.06 4.72
CA THR A 97 8.91 4.42 4.67
C THR A 97 10.20 4.49 5.49
N LEU A 98 11.33 4.77 4.86
CA LEU A 98 12.62 4.84 5.52
C LEU A 98 12.67 5.99 6.53
N LYS A 99 13.47 5.83 7.58
CA LYS A 99 13.58 6.82 8.68
C LYS A 99 14.06 8.19 8.22
N GLU A 100 14.89 8.21 7.20
CA GLU A 100 15.47 9.40 6.57
C GLU A 100 14.45 10.17 5.71
N SER A 101 13.29 9.58 5.44
CA SER A 101 12.26 10.25 4.64
C SER A 101 11.80 11.55 5.29
N VAL A 102 11.62 12.57 4.46
CA VAL A 102 10.99 13.85 4.83
C VAL A 102 9.82 14.06 3.87
N PHE A 103 8.61 14.01 4.40
CA PHE A 103 7.41 14.24 3.60
C PHE A 103 7.34 15.68 3.11
N PRO A 104 6.66 15.93 1.98
CA PRO A 104 6.52 17.27 1.45
C PRO A 104 5.83 18.19 2.48
N ASN A 105 6.38 19.39 2.63
CA ASN A 105 5.76 20.49 3.36
C ASN A 105 6.10 21.80 2.66
N GLU A 106 5.60 22.92 3.14
CA GLU A 106 5.89 24.25 2.58
C GLU A 106 7.36 24.67 2.70
N GLN A 107 8.13 24.00 3.56
CA GLN A 107 9.56 24.24 3.74
C GLN A 107 10.34 23.29 2.82
N ALA A 108 11.05 23.83 1.85
CA ALA A 108 11.77 23.13 0.80
C ALA A 108 12.74 22.02 1.30
N ASN A 109 13.04 21.05 0.44
CA ASN A 109 13.91 19.89 0.60
C ASN A 109 13.26 18.64 1.22
N SER A 110 12.05 18.31 0.79
CA SER A 110 11.44 17.03 1.09
C SER A 110 11.95 15.92 0.17
N HIS A 111 12.20 14.74 0.72
CA HIS A 111 12.47 13.54 -0.04
C HIS A 111 11.82 12.34 0.66
N VAL A 112 10.98 11.62 -0.03
CA VAL A 112 10.33 10.43 0.49
C VAL A 112 11.03 9.19 -0.07
N ILE A 113 11.58 8.38 0.82
CA ILE A 113 12.32 7.17 0.45
C ILE A 113 11.47 5.98 0.85
N LEU A 114 11.10 5.19 -0.13
CA LEU A 114 10.20 4.05 0.04
C LEU A 114 10.87 2.76 -0.38
N ALA A 115 10.60 1.69 0.35
CA ALA A 115 11.07 0.35 0.00
C ALA A 115 9.90 -0.65 0.04
N SER A 116 9.94 -1.63 -0.84
CA SER A 116 9.02 -2.77 -0.82
C SER A 116 9.63 -3.93 -1.59
N HIS A 117 9.12 -5.12 -1.33
CA HIS A 117 9.49 -6.29 -2.12
C HIS A 117 9.09 -6.13 -3.60
N SER A 118 9.95 -6.64 -4.50
CA SER A 118 9.74 -6.68 -5.95
C SER A 118 9.52 -8.09 -6.50
N GLY A 119 9.52 -9.12 -5.64
CA GLY A 119 9.34 -10.52 -6.03
C GLY A 119 7.88 -10.90 -6.35
N SER A 120 7.56 -12.18 -6.27
CA SER A 120 6.23 -12.73 -6.58
C SER A 120 5.30 -12.84 -5.38
N GLY A 121 5.73 -12.42 -4.18
CA GLY A 121 4.95 -12.46 -2.95
C GLY A 121 3.73 -11.53 -2.99
N TYR A 122 2.78 -11.76 -2.08
CA TYR A 122 1.58 -10.95 -1.96
C TYR A 122 1.91 -9.47 -1.66
N HIS A 123 2.83 -9.20 -0.75
CA HIS A 123 3.26 -7.86 -0.37
C HIS A 123 4.40 -7.31 -1.26
N SER A 124 4.56 -7.82 -2.48
CA SER A 124 5.54 -7.32 -3.44
C SER A 124 4.95 -6.14 -4.23
N TYR A 125 4.76 -5.01 -3.54
CA TYR A 125 4.12 -3.83 -4.12
C TYR A 125 4.95 -3.21 -5.24
N PHE A 126 6.28 -3.37 -5.19
CA PHE A 126 7.19 -2.83 -6.21
C PHE A 126 7.56 -3.83 -7.31
N ARG A 127 6.81 -4.93 -7.45
CA ARG A 127 7.02 -5.95 -8.49
C ARG A 127 7.06 -5.41 -9.91
N LYS A 128 6.30 -4.35 -10.19
CA LYS A 128 6.16 -3.78 -11.53
C LYS A 128 6.94 -2.48 -11.74
N LEU A 129 7.84 -2.10 -10.82
CA LEU A 129 8.62 -0.86 -10.97
C LEU A 129 9.47 -0.85 -12.24
N ASN A 130 9.91 -2.02 -12.71
CA ASN A 130 10.65 -2.16 -13.97
C ASN A 130 9.82 -1.81 -15.23
N ASN A 131 8.50 -1.70 -15.11
CA ASN A 131 7.62 -1.28 -16.19
C ASN A 131 7.48 0.26 -16.28
N LEU A 132 8.05 0.99 -15.33
CA LEU A 132 8.05 2.46 -15.36
C LEU A 132 9.07 2.96 -16.36
N GLU A 133 8.72 4.05 -17.03
CA GLU A 133 9.53 4.77 -18.00
C GLU A 133 9.76 6.21 -17.56
N MET A 134 10.73 6.87 -18.18
CA MET A 134 10.94 8.30 -17.95
C MET A 134 9.67 9.10 -18.20
N LYS A 135 9.37 10.06 -17.32
CA LYS A 135 8.19 10.92 -17.33
C LYS A 135 6.88 10.25 -16.91
N ASP A 136 6.88 8.96 -16.57
CA ASP A 136 5.70 8.37 -15.91
C ASP A 136 5.42 9.11 -14.61
N LYS A 137 4.13 9.27 -14.30
CA LYS A 137 3.69 10.05 -13.13
C LYS A 137 3.58 9.17 -11.90
N VAL A 138 4.01 9.75 -10.77
CA VAL A 138 3.83 9.22 -9.43
C VAL A 138 3.10 10.27 -8.62
N TYR A 139 2.03 9.89 -7.94
CA TYR A 139 1.25 10.76 -7.09
C TYR A 139 1.45 10.39 -5.63
N LEU A 140 1.67 11.40 -4.81
CA LEU A 140 1.68 11.27 -3.36
C LEU A 140 0.62 12.22 -2.79
N TYR A 141 -0.36 11.65 -2.11
CA TYR A 141 -1.37 12.41 -1.39
C TYR A 141 -0.91 12.52 0.07
N TYR A 142 -0.69 13.72 0.55
CA TYR A 142 -0.23 13.99 1.91
C TYR A 142 -0.76 15.35 2.38
N GLU A 143 -1.27 15.43 3.62
CA GLU A 143 -1.83 16.68 4.19
C GLU A 143 -2.79 17.41 3.23
N ASN A 144 -3.74 16.68 2.65
CA ASN A 144 -4.75 17.18 1.71
C ASN A 144 -4.20 17.74 0.39
N ILE A 145 -2.91 17.57 0.12
CA ILE A 145 -2.24 18.03 -1.09
C ILE A 145 -1.87 16.82 -1.96
N LYS A 146 -2.15 16.94 -3.26
CA LYS A 146 -1.67 16.00 -4.26
C LYS A 146 -0.35 16.46 -4.85
N TYR A 147 0.74 15.83 -4.47
CA TYR A 147 2.06 16.05 -5.05
C TYR A 147 2.24 15.18 -6.29
N ILE A 148 2.74 15.78 -7.37
CA ILE A 148 2.94 15.11 -8.65
C ILE A 148 4.43 15.04 -8.96
N TYR A 149 4.94 13.82 -9.04
CA TYR A 149 6.33 13.53 -9.40
C TYR A 149 6.39 12.89 -10.78
N GLU A 150 7.55 12.98 -11.41
CA GLU A 150 7.88 12.29 -12.66
C GLU A 150 9.10 11.38 -12.44
N ILE A 151 9.11 10.24 -13.12
CA ILE A 151 10.31 9.39 -13.15
C ILE A 151 11.39 10.10 -13.95
N THR A 152 12.48 10.44 -13.29
CA THR A 152 13.64 11.13 -13.87
C THR A 152 14.84 10.22 -14.06
N ASP A 153 14.92 9.13 -13.30
CA ASP A 153 16.00 8.13 -13.43
C ASP A 153 15.52 6.75 -12.98
N ARG A 154 16.14 5.71 -13.52
CA ARG A 154 15.92 4.33 -13.16
C ARG A 154 17.21 3.55 -13.33
N TYR A 155 17.62 2.84 -12.30
CA TYR A 155 18.83 2.02 -12.34
C TYR A 155 18.66 0.76 -11.49
N GLU A 156 19.42 -0.24 -11.81
CA GLU A 156 19.53 -1.48 -11.04
C GLU A 156 20.88 -1.50 -10.33
N VAL A 157 20.91 -2.03 -9.12
CA VAL A 157 22.12 -2.20 -8.34
C VAL A 157 22.29 -3.67 -7.96
N GLU A 158 23.55 -4.10 -7.84
CA GLU A 158 23.83 -5.43 -7.33
C GLU A 158 23.33 -5.59 -5.88
N LYS A 159 22.86 -6.77 -5.56
CA LYS A 159 22.32 -7.09 -4.23
C LYS A 159 23.49 -7.30 -3.24
N THR A 160 24.16 -6.23 -2.87
CA THR A 160 25.32 -6.25 -1.96
C THR A 160 24.96 -6.00 -0.49
N GLY A 161 23.67 -5.78 -0.18
CA GLY A 161 23.20 -5.46 1.17
C GLY A 161 23.24 -3.98 1.54
N THR A 162 23.88 -3.13 0.73
CA THR A 162 23.93 -1.68 0.95
C THR A 162 23.54 -0.95 -0.32
N VAL A 163 22.62 -0.02 -0.23
CA VAL A 163 22.19 0.85 -1.33
C VAL A 163 22.56 2.28 -0.98
N SER A 164 23.37 2.92 -1.82
CA SER A 164 23.65 4.36 -1.70
C SER A 164 22.55 5.13 -2.43
N LEU A 165 21.89 6.03 -1.70
CA LEU A 165 20.90 6.93 -2.28
C LEU A 165 21.63 8.02 -3.06
N ARG A 166 21.23 8.24 -4.32
CA ARG A 166 21.70 9.39 -5.10
C ARG A 166 20.93 10.63 -4.62
N GLN A 167 21.66 11.66 -4.27
CA GLN A 167 21.12 13.00 -3.96
C GLN A 167 20.99 13.81 -5.23
#